data_f0c0f36c6c8dffaa12ad6e36969155a4
#
_entry.id   f0c0f36c6c8dffaa12ad6e36969155a4
#
_cell.length_a   1.000
_cell.length_b   1.000
_cell.length_c   1.000
_cell.angle_alpha   90.00
_cell.angle_beta   90.00
_cell.angle_gamma   90.00
#
_symmetry.space_group_name_H-M   'P 1'
#
loop_
_entity.id
_entity.type
_entity.pdbx_description
1 polymer ?
#
loop_
_entity_poly.entity_id
_entity_poly.type
_entity_poly.pdbx_seq_one_letter_code
_entity_poly.pdbx_strand_id
1 'polypeptide(L)'
;MKQDAIADCPPNWYLLALSHDLKRGALVTSRLAGREIVLFRGQDSGTVTAFQSHCAHMGCHLKHGTVFGDSLQCALHHRVIAPSGRFMKPDGSSYAGLRQPRLPVRETFGGIFVCNGAEAECEFPVPEICGLDEVSVAPMREKTLPLPWWAFIANGMDVEHLQSVHDRRLLEPPVFDVLDEKSVRVSYRSMPTGRSLGDRVMTWLASDGVHGRITCVNGTTMLVESRAGNNRAFILLSMVPDGEGTTTLRGIVGVPSHGSMLAGILRARISAWLFHSFLSKDIGVLDAMKLHAPYHENSQGDSFTRRLFAFLGALPNAEQDFSSAQPAALQLVEKAS
;
A
#
# COMPACT_ATOMS: atom_id res chain seq x y z
N MET A 1 -13.32 -22.94 19.35
CA MET A 1 -12.47 -22.53 18.25
C MET A 1 -11.76 -21.25 18.68
N LYS A 2 -10.41 -21.20 18.61
CA LYS A 2 -9.69 -19.92 18.80
C LYS A 2 -10.15 -19.01 17.66
N GLN A 3 -10.67 -17.84 18.00
CA GLN A 3 -10.90 -16.77 17.03
C GLN A 3 -9.55 -16.47 16.36
N ASP A 4 -9.42 -16.79 15.07
CA ASP A 4 -8.24 -16.47 14.31
C ASP A 4 -8.16 -14.94 14.25
N ALA A 5 -7.19 -14.39 14.96
CA ALA A 5 -6.95 -12.94 14.96
C ALA A 5 -6.54 -12.51 13.56
N ILE A 6 -7.11 -11.41 13.07
CA ILE A 6 -6.69 -10.82 11.78
C ILE A 6 -5.19 -10.54 11.83
N ALA A 7 -4.48 -10.87 10.76
CA ALA A 7 -3.04 -10.70 10.64
C ALA A 7 -2.61 -9.24 10.92
N ASP A 8 -1.54 -9.05 11.69
CA ASP A 8 -1.02 -7.70 11.98
C ASP A 8 -0.47 -7.01 10.71
N CYS A 9 0.19 -7.77 9.85
CA CYS A 9 0.75 -7.27 8.60
C CYS A 9 0.82 -8.41 7.56
N PRO A 10 -0.20 -8.58 6.73
CA PRO A 10 -0.18 -9.60 5.68
C PRO A 10 0.95 -9.40 4.66
N PRO A 11 1.42 -10.47 3.99
CA PRO A 11 2.32 -10.35 2.84
C PRO A 11 1.66 -9.54 1.73
N ASN A 12 2.25 -8.40 1.38
CA ASN A 12 1.69 -7.52 0.35
C ASN A 12 2.72 -6.52 -0.19
N TRP A 13 2.34 -5.83 -1.27
CA TRP A 13 3.02 -4.64 -1.77
C TRP A 13 2.52 -3.39 -1.06
N TYR A 14 3.41 -2.72 -0.33
CA TYR A 14 3.11 -1.51 0.44
C TYR A 14 3.70 -0.28 -0.22
N LEU A 15 2.90 0.75 -0.47
CA LEU A 15 3.35 2.04 -0.97
C LEU A 15 4.13 2.76 0.14
N LEU A 16 5.46 2.80 0.04
CA LEU A 16 6.30 3.39 1.08
C LEU A 16 6.81 4.78 0.76
N ALA A 17 6.90 5.15 -0.51
CA ALA A 17 7.31 6.49 -0.94
C ALA A 17 6.71 6.83 -2.31
N LEU A 18 6.74 8.11 -2.66
CA LEU A 18 6.43 8.54 -4.02
C LEU A 18 7.73 8.65 -4.83
N SER A 19 7.68 8.24 -6.10
CA SER A 19 8.85 8.22 -6.98
C SER A 19 9.54 9.58 -7.11
N HIS A 20 8.76 10.67 -7.09
CA HIS A 20 9.30 12.03 -7.25
C HIS A 20 9.98 12.56 -6.01
N ASP A 21 9.71 11.99 -4.82
CA ASP A 21 10.34 12.40 -3.55
C ASP A 21 11.73 11.79 -3.38
N LEU A 22 12.00 10.66 -4.02
CA LEU A 22 13.29 9.98 -3.95
C LEU A 22 14.13 10.30 -5.20
N LYS A 23 14.95 11.34 -5.11
CA LYS A 23 15.84 11.77 -6.20
C LYS A 23 17.02 10.81 -6.39
N ARG A 24 17.68 10.84 -7.56
CA ARG A 24 18.93 10.10 -7.80
C ARG A 24 19.98 10.48 -6.77
N GLY A 25 20.65 9.49 -6.20
CA GLY A 25 21.63 9.66 -5.14
C GLY A 25 21.05 9.98 -3.76
N ALA A 26 19.74 10.04 -3.62
CA ALA A 26 19.08 10.26 -2.34
C ALA A 26 18.65 8.94 -1.68
N LEU A 27 18.45 9.01 -0.38
CA LEU A 27 17.83 7.96 0.42
C LEU A 27 16.74 8.54 1.34
N VAL A 28 15.74 7.73 1.65
CA VAL A 28 14.67 8.03 2.60
C VAL A 28 14.40 6.83 3.48
N THR A 29 13.82 7.05 4.65
CA THR A 29 13.36 5.99 5.53
C THR A 29 11.84 5.92 5.54
N SER A 30 11.30 4.72 5.66
CA SER A 30 9.88 4.47 5.87
C SER A 30 9.68 3.38 6.91
N ARG A 31 8.50 3.31 7.52
CA ARG A 31 8.16 2.26 8.47
C ARG A 31 7.14 1.30 7.88
N LEU A 32 7.28 0.03 8.19
CA LEU A 32 6.33 -1.03 7.83
C LEU A 32 6.36 -2.10 8.92
N ALA A 33 5.23 -2.36 9.56
CA ALA A 33 5.08 -3.36 10.61
C ALA A 33 6.13 -3.23 11.73
N GLY A 34 6.35 -2.03 12.24
CA GLY A 34 7.33 -1.74 13.30
C GLY A 34 8.79 -1.74 12.85
N ARG A 35 9.07 -2.02 11.58
CA ARG A 35 10.43 -2.06 11.02
C ARG A 35 10.72 -0.82 10.22
N GLU A 36 11.91 -0.28 10.38
CA GLU A 36 12.39 0.79 9.50
C GLU A 36 13.05 0.20 8.25
N ILE A 37 12.71 0.76 7.10
CA ILE A 37 13.23 0.39 5.78
C ILE A 37 13.92 1.61 5.20
N VAL A 38 15.10 1.43 4.66
CA VAL A 38 15.82 2.44 3.89
C VAL A 38 15.59 2.19 2.41
N LEU A 39 15.04 3.19 1.74
CA LEU A 39 14.90 3.24 0.28
C LEU A 39 15.98 4.18 -0.26
N PHE A 40 16.70 3.78 -1.26
CA PHE A 40 17.65 4.68 -1.94
C PHE A 40 17.55 4.52 -3.45
N ARG A 41 17.84 5.58 -4.16
CA ARG A 41 17.87 5.57 -5.62
C ARG A 41 19.32 5.71 -6.10
N GLY A 42 19.76 4.75 -6.88
CA GLY A 42 21.06 4.77 -7.53
C GLY A 42 21.30 6.06 -8.32
N GLN A 43 22.53 6.54 -8.31
CA GLN A 43 22.93 7.75 -9.05
C GLN A 43 22.97 7.47 -10.55
N ASP A 44 23.51 6.31 -10.93
CA ASP A 44 23.78 5.96 -12.31
C ASP A 44 22.56 5.34 -13.00
N SER A 45 22.03 4.25 -12.47
CA SER A 45 20.87 3.56 -13.05
C SER A 45 19.54 4.27 -12.77
N GLY A 46 19.44 4.96 -11.62
CA GLY A 46 18.16 5.47 -11.11
C GLY A 46 17.25 4.41 -10.53
N THR A 47 17.72 3.17 -10.43
CA THR A 47 16.95 2.06 -9.85
C THR A 47 16.78 2.24 -8.34
N VAL A 48 15.59 1.93 -7.82
CA VAL A 48 15.32 1.99 -6.38
C VAL A 48 15.65 0.65 -5.74
N THR A 49 16.32 0.71 -4.59
CA THR A 49 16.62 -0.45 -3.75
C THR A 49 16.07 -0.22 -2.34
N ALA A 50 15.53 -1.27 -1.72
CA ALA A 50 15.06 -1.29 -0.35
C ALA A 50 15.90 -2.23 0.51
N PHE A 51 16.40 -1.73 1.65
CA PHE A 51 17.11 -2.49 2.65
C PHE A 51 16.44 -2.38 4.01
N GLN A 52 16.59 -3.40 4.86
CA GLN A 52 16.41 -3.20 6.30
C GLN A 52 17.34 -2.08 6.77
N SER A 53 16.84 -1.24 7.69
CA SER A 53 17.50 0.02 8.06
C SER A 53 18.85 -0.14 8.76
N HIS A 54 19.10 -1.27 9.42
CA HIS A 54 20.33 -1.50 10.16
C HIS A 54 21.35 -2.31 9.36
N CYS A 55 22.56 -1.80 9.27
CA CYS A 55 23.67 -2.44 8.56
C CYS A 55 23.97 -3.81 9.17
N ALA A 56 23.93 -4.87 8.36
CA ALA A 56 24.19 -6.24 8.80
C ALA A 56 25.59 -6.48 9.38
N HIS A 57 26.52 -5.53 9.20
CA HIS A 57 27.87 -5.65 9.77
C HIS A 57 27.90 -5.42 11.29
N MET A 58 27.43 -4.26 11.75
CA MET A 58 27.45 -3.86 13.17
C MET A 58 26.25 -2.97 13.56
N GLY A 59 25.12 -3.08 12.89
CA GLY A 59 23.88 -2.42 13.29
C GLY A 59 23.80 -0.90 13.09
N CYS A 60 24.77 -0.28 12.42
CA CYS A 60 24.67 1.16 12.11
C CYS A 60 23.44 1.45 11.26
N HIS A 61 22.67 2.49 11.62
CA HIS A 61 21.49 2.86 10.86
C HIS A 61 21.87 3.45 9.50
N LEU A 62 21.40 2.83 8.42
CA LEU A 62 21.77 3.16 7.04
C LEU A 62 21.20 4.51 6.57
N LYS A 63 20.29 5.15 7.32
CA LYS A 63 19.86 6.54 7.02
C LYS A 63 21.00 7.56 7.07
N HIS A 64 22.08 7.25 7.76
CA HIS A 64 23.29 8.07 7.84
C HIS A 64 24.29 7.74 6.72
N GLY A 65 23.97 6.76 5.88
CA GLY A 65 24.79 6.35 4.76
C GLY A 65 24.75 7.34 3.60
N THR A 66 25.60 7.11 2.62
CA THR A 66 25.69 7.90 1.39
C THR A 66 25.50 6.99 0.18
N VAL A 67 24.72 7.42 -0.78
CA VAL A 67 24.58 6.70 -2.05
C VAL A 67 25.82 7.01 -2.88
N PHE A 68 26.48 5.98 -3.37
CA PHE A 68 27.68 6.06 -4.19
C PHE A 68 27.50 5.17 -5.44
N GLY A 69 27.43 5.80 -6.61
CA GLY A 69 26.97 5.10 -7.81
C GLY A 69 25.57 4.50 -7.57
N ASP A 70 25.43 3.20 -7.80
CA ASP A 70 24.18 2.48 -7.50
C ASP A 70 24.19 1.75 -6.15
N SER A 71 25.20 1.98 -5.32
CA SER A 71 25.40 1.31 -4.04
C SER A 71 25.19 2.25 -2.86
N LEU A 72 24.97 1.68 -1.66
CA LEU A 72 24.84 2.42 -0.41
C LEU A 72 26.09 2.22 0.45
N GLN A 73 26.76 3.31 0.82
CA GLN A 73 27.90 3.27 1.73
C GLN A 73 27.44 3.52 3.17
N CYS A 74 27.77 2.60 4.06
CA CYS A 74 27.47 2.72 5.49
C CYS A 74 28.37 3.77 6.16
N ALA A 75 27.80 4.67 6.96
CA ALA A 75 28.53 5.77 7.61
C ALA A 75 29.59 5.30 8.63
N LEU A 76 29.38 4.13 9.27
CA LEU A 76 30.25 3.71 10.39
C LEU A 76 31.62 3.22 9.93
N HIS A 77 31.67 2.36 8.91
CA HIS A 77 32.94 1.77 8.44
C HIS A 77 33.14 1.96 6.92
N HIS A 78 32.36 2.82 6.29
CA HIS A 78 32.41 3.12 4.86
C HIS A 78 32.30 1.87 3.95
N ARG A 79 31.73 0.78 4.49
CA ARG A 79 31.46 -0.42 3.69
C ARG A 79 30.41 -0.13 2.64
N VAL A 80 30.70 -0.52 1.42
CA VAL A 80 29.81 -0.35 0.27
C VAL A 80 28.90 -1.58 0.15
N ILE A 81 27.62 -1.36 0.04
CA ILE A 81 26.57 -2.36 -0.08
C ILE A 81 25.93 -2.24 -1.47
N ALA A 82 26.18 -3.21 -2.32
CA ALA A 82 25.61 -3.24 -3.66
C ALA A 82 24.07 -3.43 -3.61
N PRO A 83 23.33 -3.08 -4.68
CA PRO A 83 21.88 -3.29 -4.74
C PRO A 83 21.42 -4.74 -4.50
N SER A 84 22.31 -5.70 -4.75
CA SER A 84 22.11 -7.13 -4.46
C SER A 84 22.18 -7.47 -2.96
N GLY A 85 22.53 -6.51 -2.09
CA GLY A 85 22.80 -6.71 -0.67
C GLY A 85 24.20 -7.23 -0.35
N ARG A 86 25.06 -7.48 -1.33
CA ARG A 86 26.45 -7.90 -1.10
C ARG A 86 27.30 -6.72 -0.63
N PHE A 87 28.13 -6.98 0.39
CA PHE A 87 29.14 -6.03 0.82
C PHE A 87 30.35 -6.13 -0.09
N MET A 88 30.75 -5.01 -0.69
CA MET A 88 31.83 -4.94 -1.67
C MET A 88 33.15 -4.54 -1.00
N LYS A 89 34.26 -5.14 -1.46
CA LYS A 89 35.61 -4.75 -1.10
C LYS A 89 36.14 -3.69 -2.09
N PRO A 90 37.22 -2.97 -1.74
CA PRO A 90 37.83 -1.99 -2.63
C PRO A 90 38.32 -2.57 -3.98
N ASP A 91 38.66 -3.86 -4.01
CA ASP A 91 39.10 -4.57 -5.23
C ASP A 91 37.92 -5.02 -6.12
N GLY A 92 36.67 -4.67 -5.77
CA GLY A 92 35.48 -5.05 -6.50
C GLY A 92 34.94 -6.46 -6.16
N SER A 93 35.66 -7.25 -5.36
CA SER A 93 35.14 -8.53 -4.86
C SER A 93 34.15 -8.33 -3.71
N SER A 94 33.41 -9.36 -3.33
CA SER A 94 32.47 -9.29 -2.17
C SER A 94 33.00 -9.99 -0.95
N TYR A 95 32.57 -9.54 0.23
CA TYR A 95 32.79 -10.27 1.48
C TYR A 95 31.93 -11.55 1.48
N ALA A 96 32.56 -12.70 1.78
CA ALA A 96 31.84 -13.96 1.90
C ALA A 96 30.92 -13.94 3.14
N GLY A 97 29.72 -14.46 2.99
CA GLY A 97 28.76 -14.65 4.09
C GLY A 97 28.08 -13.38 4.62
N LEU A 98 28.53 -12.18 4.26
CA LEU A 98 27.93 -10.94 4.74
C LEU A 98 26.97 -10.37 3.69
N ARG A 99 25.69 -10.28 4.06
CA ARG A 99 24.65 -9.72 3.20
C ARG A 99 23.74 -8.76 3.97
N GLN A 100 23.39 -7.66 3.35
CA GLN A 100 22.34 -6.78 3.82
C GLN A 100 20.99 -7.33 3.38
N PRO A 101 20.04 -7.56 4.30
CA PRO A 101 18.69 -7.94 3.95
C PRO A 101 18.04 -6.90 3.04
N ARG A 102 17.52 -7.36 1.91
CA ARG A 102 16.82 -6.53 0.93
C ARG A 102 15.37 -6.97 0.81
N LEU A 103 14.52 -6.03 0.46
CA LEU A 103 13.13 -6.29 0.15
C LEU A 103 12.88 -6.09 -1.35
N PRO A 104 11.96 -6.85 -1.96
CA PRO A 104 11.53 -6.61 -3.32
C PRO A 104 10.93 -5.21 -3.47
N VAL A 105 11.27 -4.55 -4.58
CA VAL A 105 10.79 -3.20 -4.90
C VAL A 105 10.16 -3.20 -6.27
N ARG A 106 9.01 -2.53 -6.39
CA ARG A 106 8.37 -2.20 -7.67
C ARG A 106 8.10 -0.71 -7.72
N GLU A 107 8.60 -0.06 -8.75
CA GLU A 107 8.31 1.35 -9.02
C GLU A 107 7.31 1.43 -10.18
N THR A 108 6.09 1.88 -9.88
CA THR A 108 5.02 2.00 -10.86
C THR A 108 3.98 3.04 -10.40
N PHE A 109 3.18 3.57 -11.30
CA PHE A 109 2.15 4.58 -11.01
C PHE A 109 2.67 5.80 -10.23
N GLY A 110 3.96 6.13 -10.35
CA GLY A 110 4.59 7.21 -9.60
C GLY A 110 4.81 6.89 -8.12
N GLY A 111 4.65 5.64 -7.70
CA GLY A 111 4.90 5.13 -6.34
C GLY A 111 6.04 4.12 -6.29
N ILE A 112 6.64 4.03 -5.12
CA ILE A 112 7.64 3.01 -4.76
C ILE A 112 6.97 2.05 -3.80
N PHE A 113 6.74 0.84 -4.27
CA PHE A 113 6.13 -0.24 -3.51
C PHE A 113 7.20 -1.22 -3.05
N VAL A 114 7.07 -1.67 -1.81
CA VAL A 114 7.96 -2.67 -1.19
C VAL A 114 7.12 -3.85 -0.75
N CYS A 115 7.53 -5.06 -1.12
CA CYS A 115 6.91 -6.29 -0.64
C CYS A 115 7.56 -6.71 0.68
N ASN A 116 6.74 -7.05 1.68
CA ASN A 116 7.19 -7.54 2.99
C ASN A 116 7.24 -9.07 3.10
N GLY A 117 6.99 -9.76 2.00
CA GLY A 117 7.05 -11.23 1.86
C GLY A 117 7.89 -11.64 0.66
N ALA A 118 7.78 -12.91 0.25
CA ALA A 118 8.34 -13.37 -1.01
C ALA A 118 7.55 -12.73 -2.18
N GLU A 119 8.26 -12.23 -3.19
CA GLU A 119 7.63 -11.54 -4.33
C GLU A 119 6.58 -12.40 -5.04
N ALA A 120 6.83 -13.71 -5.11
CA ALA A 120 5.90 -14.68 -5.71
C ALA A 120 4.59 -14.85 -4.92
N GLU A 121 4.58 -14.47 -3.65
CA GLU A 121 3.40 -14.56 -2.77
C GLU A 121 2.53 -13.30 -2.81
N CYS A 122 3.09 -12.19 -3.30
CA CYS A 122 2.43 -10.89 -3.32
C CYS A 122 1.97 -10.55 -4.74
N GLU A 123 0.68 -10.66 -4.99
CA GLU A 123 0.09 -10.17 -6.23
C GLU A 123 0.03 -8.64 -6.21
N PHE A 124 0.48 -8.02 -7.30
CA PHE A 124 0.38 -6.57 -7.45
C PHE A 124 -0.95 -6.22 -8.13
N PRO A 125 -1.81 -5.39 -7.51
CA PRO A 125 -3.09 -5.04 -8.07
C PRO A 125 -2.93 -4.19 -9.34
N VAL A 126 -3.50 -4.67 -10.45
CA VAL A 126 -3.49 -3.97 -11.72
C VAL A 126 -4.91 -3.45 -12.02
N PRO A 127 -5.09 -2.14 -12.25
CA PRO A 127 -6.39 -1.60 -12.61
C PRO A 127 -6.89 -2.18 -13.95
N GLU A 128 -8.09 -2.74 -13.94
CA GLU A 128 -8.71 -3.31 -15.17
C GLU A 128 -9.22 -2.23 -16.12
N ILE A 129 -9.57 -1.04 -15.58
CA ILE A 129 -10.11 0.08 -16.37
C ILE A 129 -9.06 0.86 -17.15
N CYS A 130 -7.80 0.69 -16.80
CA CYS A 130 -6.63 1.33 -17.44
C CYS A 130 -5.55 0.26 -17.55
N GLY A 131 -5.02 0.00 -18.73
CA GLY A 131 -3.78 -0.78 -18.85
C GLY A 131 -2.64 -0.16 -18.02
N LEU A 132 -1.55 -0.88 -17.85
CA LEU A 132 -0.35 -0.39 -17.11
C LEU A 132 0.35 0.77 -17.82
N ASP A 133 0.18 0.91 -19.13
CA ASP A 133 1.11 1.64 -19.98
C ASP A 133 0.73 3.11 -20.29
N GLU A 134 -0.52 3.52 -20.04
CA GLU A 134 -0.96 4.87 -20.38
C GLU A 134 -1.82 5.49 -19.27
N VAL A 135 -1.20 5.78 -18.14
CA VAL A 135 -1.90 6.35 -16.98
C VAL A 135 -1.27 7.66 -16.57
N SER A 136 -2.05 8.70 -16.43
CA SER A 136 -1.66 9.90 -15.72
C SER A 136 -2.01 9.75 -14.24
N VAL A 137 -1.08 10.03 -13.36
CA VAL A 137 -1.23 9.79 -11.91
C VAL A 137 -1.10 11.08 -11.09
N ALA A 138 -1.77 11.08 -9.94
CA ALA A 138 -1.59 12.09 -8.91
C ALA A 138 -1.55 11.42 -7.53
N PRO A 139 -0.64 11.81 -6.64
CA PRO A 139 -0.61 11.28 -5.28
C PRO A 139 -1.78 11.82 -4.47
N MET A 140 -2.23 11.03 -3.51
CA MET A 140 -3.12 11.47 -2.46
C MET A 140 -2.31 11.94 -1.25
N ARG A 141 -2.90 12.82 -0.45
CA ARG A 141 -2.32 13.24 0.83
C ARG A 141 -2.37 12.07 1.81
N GLU A 142 -1.22 11.69 2.38
CA GLU A 142 -1.19 10.63 3.37
C GLU A 142 -1.89 11.03 4.67
N LYS A 143 -2.45 10.06 5.35
CA LYS A 143 -3.11 10.23 6.63
C LYS A 143 -2.77 9.05 7.55
N THR A 144 -2.33 9.34 8.76
CA THR A 144 -2.10 8.34 9.81
C THR A 144 -3.23 8.41 10.83
N LEU A 145 -3.78 7.27 11.19
CA LEU A 145 -4.84 7.12 12.19
C LEU A 145 -4.49 6.01 13.19
N PRO A 146 -4.89 6.14 14.46
CA PRO A 146 -4.66 5.14 15.50
C PRO A 146 -5.67 3.99 15.37
N LEU A 147 -5.69 3.35 14.21
CA LEU A 147 -6.60 2.27 13.86
C LEU A 147 -5.83 1.14 13.15
N PRO A 148 -6.24 -0.11 13.33
CA PRO A 148 -5.69 -1.21 12.58
C PRO A 148 -6.07 -1.11 11.09
N TRP A 149 -5.22 -1.61 10.20
CA TRP A 149 -5.39 -1.54 8.76
C TRP A 149 -6.74 -2.09 8.27
N TRP A 150 -7.24 -3.15 8.90
CA TRP A 150 -8.50 -3.79 8.50
C TRP A 150 -9.74 -2.91 8.73
N ALA A 151 -9.64 -1.91 9.62
CA ALA A 151 -10.73 -0.95 9.83
C ALA A 151 -11.01 -0.13 8.57
N PHE A 152 -9.95 0.26 7.85
CA PHE A 152 -10.09 0.97 6.58
C PHE A 152 -10.70 0.08 5.50
N ILE A 153 -10.30 -1.19 5.47
CA ILE A 153 -10.86 -2.16 4.53
C ILE A 153 -12.34 -2.40 4.83
N ALA A 154 -12.69 -2.62 6.10
CA ALA A 154 -14.08 -2.83 6.51
C ALA A 154 -14.94 -1.62 6.13
N ASN A 155 -14.48 -0.40 6.42
CA ASN A 155 -15.20 0.82 6.03
C ASN A 155 -15.32 0.95 4.50
N GLY A 156 -14.22 0.81 3.77
CA GLY A 156 -14.24 1.03 2.32
C GLY A 156 -15.04 -0.03 1.54
N MET A 157 -15.11 -1.25 2.05
CA MET A 157 -15.89 -2.34 1.45
C MET A 157 -17.36 -2.32 1.85
N ASP A 158 -17.72 -1.65 2.94
CA ASP A 158 -19.12 -1.47 3.35
C ASP A 158 -19.83 -0.51 2.38
N VAL A 159 -20.79 -1.03 1.62
CA VAL A 159 -21.55 -0.21 0.67
C VAL A 159 -22.77 0.47 1.29
N GLU A 160 -23.20 0.06 2.49
CA GLU A 160 -24.33 0.71 3.18
C GLU A 160 -23.96 2.12 3.63
N HIS A 161 -22.71 2.33 4.06
CA HIS A 161 -22.25 3.66 4.45
C HIS A 161 -22.21 4.67 3.27
N LEU A 162 -22.23 4.20 2.02
CA LEU A 162 -22.35 5.08 0.85
C LEU A 162 -23.62 5.93 0.90
N GLN A 163 -24.70 5.42 1.48
CA GLN A 163 -25.94 6.16 1.62
C GLN A 163 -25.88 7.16 2.78
N SER A 164 -25.36 6.73 3.94
CA SER A 164 -25.38 7.51 5.17
C SER A 164 -24.26 8.55 5.26
N VAL A 165 -23.07 8.24 4.75
CA VAL A 165 -21.88 9.09 4.85
C VAL A 165 -21.62 9.89 3.56
N HIS A 166 -21.87 9.24 2.40
CA HIS A 166 -21.47 9.82 1.11
C HIS A 166 -22.61 10.38 0.28
N ASP A 167 -23.83 10.41 0.80
CA ASP A 167 -25.01 10.88 0.06
C ASP A 167 -25.13 10.19 -1.30
N ARG A 168 -25.00 8.85 -1.32
CA ARG A 168 -25.11 8.01 -2.52
C ARG A 168 -26.31 7.10 -2.43
N ARG A 169 -27.19 7.14 -3.40
CA ARG A 169 -28.27 6.16 -3.53
C ARG A 169 -27.80 5.01 -4.40
N LEU A 170 -27.85 3.78 -3.88
CA LEU A 170 -27.60 2.59 -4.68
C LEU A 170 -28.75 2.41 -5.68
N LEU A 171 -28.42 2.11 -6.93
CA LEU A 171 -29.38 1.89 -8.01
C LEU A 171 -29.75 0.42 -8.15
N GLU A 172 -28.91 -0.47 -7.64
CA GLU A 172 -29.08 -1.92 -7.66
C GLU A 172 -28.38 -2.52 -6.42
N PRO A 173 -28.76 -3.74 -5.99
CA PRO A 173 -28.04 -4.42 -4.92
C PRO A 173 -26.56 -4.60 -5.26
N PRO A 174 -25.63 -4.35 -4.29
CA PRO A 174 -24.22 -4.58 -4.51
C PRO A 174 -23.91 -6.07 -4.65
N VAL A 175 -22.90 -6.38 -5.46
CA VAL A 175 -22.42 -7.74 -5.67
C VAL A 175 -21.08 -7.90 -4.95
N PHE A 176 -20.97 -8.93 -4.12
CA PHE A 176 -19.73 -9.29 -3.42
C PHE A 176 -19.20 -10.61 -3.96
N ASP A 177 -18.00 -10.58 -4.50
CA ASP A 177 -17.32 -11.73 -5.08
C ASP A 177 -16.04 -12.04 -4.30
N VAL A 178 -15.82 -13.32 -4.01
CA VAL A 178 -14.50 -13.84 -3.61
C VAL A 178 -13.81 -14.25 -4.90
N LEU A 179 -12.76 -13.52 -5.29
CA LEU A 179 -12.05 -13.77 -6.53
C LEU A 179 -11.09 -14.96 -6.38
N ASP A 180 -10.39 -14.99 -5.24
CA ASP A 180 -9.46 -16.03 -4.86
C ASP A 180 -9.17 -15.98 -3.35
N GLU A 181 -8.15 -16.71 -2.88
CA GLU A 181 -7.74 -16.74 -1.47
C GLU A 181 -7.17 -15.41 -0.95
N LYS A 182 -6.77 -14.51 -1.85
CA LYS A 182 -6.08 -13.24 -1.53
C LYS A 182 -6.89 -12.01 -1.91
N SER A 183 -8.02 -12.18 -2.61
CA SER A 183 -8.75 -11.07 -3.20
C SER A 183 -10.25 -11.21 -3.11
N VAL A 184 -10.89 -10.16 -2.65
CA VAL A 184 -12.35 -10.01 -2.64
C VAL A 184 -12.75 -8.70 -3.30
N ARG A 185 -13.93 -8.67 -3.89
CA ARG A 185 -14.43 -7.53 -4.65
C ARG A 185 -15.85 -7.20 -4.28
N VAL A 186 -16.16 -5.90 -4.19
CA VAL A 186 -17.53 -5.40 -4.20
C VAL A 186 -17.75 -4.53 -5.42
N SER A 187 -18.84 -4.77 -6.14
CA SER A 187 -19.26 -4.00 -7.30
C SER A 187 -20.64 -3.38 -7.02
N TYR A 188 -20.80 -2.11 -7.34
CA TYR A 188 -22.04 -1.39 -7.12
C TYR A 188 -22.27 -0.31 -8.17
N ARG A 189 -23.51 0.13 -8.27
CA ARG A 189 -23.92 1.28 -9.08
C ARG A 189 -24.68 2.25 -8.20
N SER A 190 -24.25 3.51 -8.19
CA SER A 190 -24.82 4.53 -7.32
C SER A 190 -25.05 5.86 -8.02
N MET A 191 -25.96 6.65 -7.50
CA MET A 191 -26.25 8.01 -7.94
C MET A 191 -25.93 8.98 -6.79
N PRO A 192 -25.17 10.07 -7.05
CA PRO A 192 -25.03 11.14 -6.09
C PRO A 192 -26.37 11.79 -5.76
N THR A 193 -26.64 12.03 -4.48
CA THR A 193 -27.83 12.73 -3.99
C THR A 193 -27.45 13.96 -3.17
N GLY A 194 -26.17 14.13 -2.85
CA GLY A 194 -25.64 15.25 -2.09
C GLY A 194 -25.65 16.57 -2.89
N ARG A 195 -25.40 17.65 -2.15
CA ARG A 195 -25.42 19.02 -2.68
C ARG A 195 -24.03 19.66 -2.75
N SER A 196 -22.99 18.94 -2.41
CA SER A 196 -21.60 19.44 -2.48
C SER A 196 -21.21 19.74 -3.93
N LEU A 197 -20.17 20.56 -4.13
CA LEU A 197 -19.62 20.80 -5.46
C LEU A 197 -19.18 19.52 -6.13
N GLY A 198 -18.57 18.59 -5.38
CA GLY A 198 -18.16 17.29 -5.89
C GLY A 198 -19.36 16.45 -6.36
N ASP A 199 -20.46 16.43 -5.60
CA ASP A 199 -21.68 15.71 -5.97
C ASP A 199 -22.31 16.28 -7.24
N ARG A 200 -22.35 17.59 -7.36
CA ARG A 200 -22.88 18.27 -8.56
C ARG A 200 -22.05 17.95 -9.81
N VAL A 201 -20.73 17.97 -9.68
CA VAL A 201 -19.82 17.58 -10.77
C VAL A 201 -20.02 16.12 -11.14
N MET A 202 -20.11 15.23 -10.15
CA MET A 202 -20.33 13.80 -10.38
C MET A 202 -21.71 13.52 -11.00
N THR A 203 -22.76 14.21 -10.57
CA THR A 203 -24.11 14.08 -11.17
C THR A 203 -24.10 14.53 -12.65
N TRP A 204 -23.36 15.59 -12.94
CA TRP A 204 -23.21 16.07 -14.33
C TRP A 204 -22.41 15.09 -15.19
N LEU A 205 -21.37 14.45 -14.65
CA LEU A 205 -20.53 13.49 -15.36
C LEU A 205 -21.18 12.10 -15.51
N ALA A 206 -22.11 11.74 -14.63
CA ALA A 206 -22.66 10.40 -14.49
C ALA A 206 -24.19 10.39 -14.63
N SER A 207 -24.68 10.68 -15.85
CA SER A 207 -26.11 10.68 -16.13
C SER A 207 -26.81 9.33 -15.90
N ASP A 208 -26.08 8.23 -16.07
CA ASP A 208 -26.54 6.85 -15.84
C ASP A 208 -26.06 6.25 -14.50
N GLY A 209 -25.44 7.07 -13.65
CA GLY A 209 -24.87 6.69 -12.37
C GLY A 209 -23.36 6.43 -12.43
N VAL A 210 -22.79 6.26 -11.24
CA VAL A 210 -21.40 5.92 -11.04
C VAL A 210 -21.29 4.42 -10.81
N HIS A 211 -20.55 3.73 -11.67
CA HIS A 211 -20.17 2.35 -11.47
C HIS A 211 -18.91 2.32 -10.61
N GLY A 212 -18.99 1.72 -9.45
CA GLY A 212 -17.89 1.53 -8.52
C GLY A 212 -17.52 0.06 -8.39
N ARG A 213 -16.21 -0.20 -8.30
CA ARG A 213 -15.67 -1.52 -8.04
C ARG A 213 -14.52 -1.36 -7.06
N ILE A 214 -14.61 -2.04 -5.94
CA ILE A 214 -13.62 -2.01 -4.88
C ILE A 214 -13.07 -3.41 -4.71
N THR A 215 -11.80 -3.59 -4.96
CA THR A 215 -11.10 -4.86 -4.78
C THR A 215 -10.12 -4.74 -3.63
N CYS A 216 -10.27 -5.57 -2.62
CA CYS A 216 -9.28 -5.75 -1.56
C CYS A 216 -8.31 -6.84 -2.00
N VAL A 217 -7.02 -6.54 -2.05
CA VAL A 217 -5.95 -7.47 -2.45
C VAL A 217 -5.00 -7.67 -1.28
N ASN A 218 -4.78 -8.92 -0.89
CA ASN A 218 -3.93 -9.31 0.25
C ASN A 218 -4.24 -8.50 1.55
N GLY A 219 -5.48 -8.10 1.74
CA GLY A 219 -5.95 -7.38 2.93
C GLY A 219 -5.60 -5.89 2.93
N THR A 220 -4.36 -5.51 2.83
CA THR A 220 -3.90 -4.13 3.08
C THR A 220 -3.86 -3.22 1.86
N THR A 221 -4.27 -3.70 0.70
CA THR A 221 -4.39 -2.88 -0.51
C THR A 221 -5.83 -2.87 -1.01
N MET A 222 -6.33 -1.67 -1.28
CA MET A 222 -7.64 -1.46 -1.86
C MET A 222 -7.50 -0.78 -3.23
N LEU A 223 -7.95 -1.45 -4.28
CA LEU A 223 -8.07 -0.89 -5.61
C LEU A 223 -9.52 -0.47 -5.82
N VAL A 224 -9.75 0.83 -5.86
CA VAL A 224 -11.08 1.41 -6.15
C VAL A 224 -11.09 1.88 -7.58
N GLU A 225 -11.95 1.30 -8.38
CA GLU A 225 -12.14 1.68 -9.77
C GLU A 225 -13.52 2.33 -9.95
N SER A 226 -13.59 3.42 -10.66
CA SER A 226 -14.83 4.13 -10.91
C SER A 226 -15.00 4.53 -12.38
N ARG A 227 -16.24 4.42 -12.85
CA ARG A 227 -16.65 4.91 -14.16
C ARG A 227 -17.89 5.79 -14.00
N ALA A 228 -17.80 7.02 -14.51
CA ALA A 228 -18.88 8.00 -14.55
C ALA A 228 -19.04 8.48 -16.00
N GLY A 229 -20.00 7.95 -16.73
CA GLY A 229 -20.10 8.12 -18.17
C GLY A 229 -18.84 7.62 -18.89
N ASN A 230 -18.16 8.50 -19.62
CA ASN A 230 -16.89 8.19 -20.30
C ASN A 230 -15.65 8.38 -19.41
N ASN A 231 -15.82 8.96 -18.23
CA ASN A 231 -14.69 9.20 -17.32
C ASN A 231 -14.40 7.95 -16.50
N ARG A 232 -13.15 7.58 -16.49
CA ARG A 232 -12.62 6.43 -15.73
C ARG A 232 -11.51 6.90 -14.83
N ALA A 233 -11.48 6.38 -13.61
CA ALA A 233 -10.41 6.63 -12.66
C ALA A 233 -10.24 5.42 -11.76
N PHE A 234 -9.02 5.25 -11.24
CA PHE A 234 -8.79 4.31 -10.16
C PHE A 234 -8.07 5.00 -9.00
N ILE A 235 -8.20 4.42 -7.82
CA ILE A 235 -7.34 4.71 -6.67
C ILE A 235 -6.69 3.42 -6.23
N LEU A 236 -5.41 3.45 -6.05
CA LEU A 236 -4.67 2.41 -5.36
C LEU A 236 -4.36 2.93 -3.96
N LEU A 237 -5.05 2.40 -2.95
CA LEU A 237 -4.85 2.71 -1.54
C LEU A 237 -4.02 1.62 -0.90
N SER A 238 -2.99 2.00 -0.15
CA SER A 238 -2.16 1.10 0.64
C SER A 238 -2.30 1.47 2.11
N MET A 239 -2.77 0.54 2.92
CA MET A 239 -2.85 0.65 4.37
C MET A 239 -1.54 0.12 4.94
N VAL A 240 -0.66 1.01 5.37
CA VAL A 240 0.67 0.69 5.87
C VAL A 240 0.64 0.65 7.39
N PRO A 241 0.58 -0.55 8.02
CA PRO A 241 0.62 -0.67 9.48
C PRO A 241 2.00 -0.32 10.00
N ASP A 242 2.08 0.38 11.12
CA ASP A 242 3.35 0.76 11.77
C ASP A 242 3.85 -0.30 12.77
N GLY A 243 3.01 -1.25 13.15
CA GLY A 243 3.29 -2.27 14.15
C GLY A 243 2.95 -1.86 15.59
N GLU A 244 2.45 -0.66 15.81
CA GLU A 244 2.06 -0.11 17.13
C GLU A 244 0.55 0.19 17.22
N GLY A 245 -0.23 -0.36 16.29
CA GLY A 245 -1.69 -0.18 16.25
C GLY A 245 -2.15 1.05 15.48
N THR A 246 -1.24 1.74 14.81
CA THR A 246 -1.58 2.81 13.87
C THR A 246 -1.37 2.37 12.41
N THR A 247 -2.10 3.00 11.52
CA THR A 247 -2.00 2.73 10.08
C THR A 247 -1.87 4.03 9.32
N THR A 248 -0.89 4.09 8.45
CA THR A 248 -0.75 5.19 7.50
C THR A 248 -1.40 4.81 6.18
N LEU A 249 -2.41 5.58 5.80
CA LEU A 249 -3.10 5.47 4.52
C LEU A 249 -2.34 6.27 3.47
N ARG A 250 -1.87 5.61 2.42
CA ARG A 250 -1.22 6.20 1.26
C ARG A 250 -1.98 5.84 0.00
N GLY A 251 -2.04 6.75 -0.96
CA GLY A 251 -2.79 6.48 -2.18
C GLY A 251 -2.27 7.19 -3.41
N ILE A 252 -2.58 6.58 -4.54
CA ILE A 252 -2.30 7.11 -5.88
C ILE A 252 -3.59 7.03 -6.68
N VAL A 253 -3.97 8.14 -7.28
CA VAL A 253 -5.09 8.20 -8.22
C VAL A 253 -4.55 8.17 -9.63
N GLY A 254 -5.14 7.32 -10.47
CA GLY A 254 -4.82 7.23 -11.88
C GLY A 254 -6.02 7.42 -12.77
N VAL A 255 -5.78 8.00 -13.92
CA VAL A 255 -6.77 8.16 -15.00
C VAL A 255 -6.13 7.75 -16.33
N PRO A 256 -6.90 7.20 -17.29
CA PRO A 256 -6.36 6.89 -18.61
C PRO A 256 -5.77 8.14 -19.27
N SER A 257 -4.56 8.00 -19.81
CA SER A 257 -3.89 9.06 -20.56
C SER A 257 -4.44 9.11 -21.99
N HIS A 258 -5.35 10.02 -22.24
CA HIS A 258 -5.82 10.31 -23.59
C HIS A 258 -5.48 11.77 -23.93
N GLY A 259 -4.82 11.99 -25.05
CA GLY A 259 -4.45 13.33 -25.52
C GLY A 259 -3.14 13.85 -24.91
N SER A 260 -3.07 15.12 -24.56
CA SER A 260 -1.82 15.71 -24.06
C SER A 260 -1.52 15.27 -22.61
N MET A 261 -0.24 15.11 -22.31
CA MET A 261 0.27 14.79 -20.98
C MET A 261 -0.23 15.79 -19.91
N LEU A 262 -0.27 17.08 -20.23
CA LEU A 262 -0.75 18.12 -19.31
C LEU A 262 -2.24 17.94 -18.97
N ALA A 263 -3.06 17.62 -19.97
CA ALA A 263 -4.47 17.35 -19.75
C ALA A 263 -4.68 16.09 -18.90
N GLY A 264 -3.87 15.07 -19.09
CA GLY A 264 -3.86 13.86 -18.25
C GLY A 264 -3.53 14.17 -16.79
N ILE A 265 -2.46 14.92 -16.54
CA ILE A 265 -2.06 15.35 -15.18
C ILE A 265 -3.17 16.18 -14.51
N LEU A 266 -3.79 17.12 -15.25
CA LEU A 266 -4.89 17.93 -14.71
C LEU A 266 -6.09 17.06 -14.33
N ARG A 267 -6.48 16.12 -15.19
CA ARG A 267 -7.56 15.16 -14.89
C ARG A 267 -7.25 14.30 -13.67
N ALA A 268 -6.02 13.79 -13.55
CA ALA A 268 -5.59 13.01 -12.38
C ALA A 268 -5.69 13.84 -11.10
N ARG A 269 -5.27 15.11 -11.13
CA ARG A 269 -5.37 16.03 -9.96
C ARG A 269 -6.81 16.33 -9.58
N ILE A 270 -7.69 16.56 -10.56
CA ILE A 270 -9.12 16.76 -10.30
C ILE A 270 -9.73 15.50 -9.69
N SER A 271 -9.41 14.32 -10.23
CA SER A 271 -9.86 13.05 -9.69
C SER A 271 -9.34 12.84 -8.27
N ALA A 272 -8.07 13.15 -8.01
CA ALA A 272 -7.48 13.07 -6.67
C ALA A 272 -8.18 14.01 -5.67
N TRP A 273 -8.55 15.22 -6.09
CA TRP A 273 -9.32 16.14 -5.26
C TRP A 273 -10.73 15.61 -4.94
N LEU A 274 -11.43 15.06 -5.93
CA LEU A 274 -12.76 14.46 -5.74
C LEU A 274 -12.68 13.29 -4.75
N PHE A 275 -11.72 12.39 -4.95
CA PHE A 275 -11.51 11.25 -4.04
C PHE A 275 -11.07 11.68 -2.65
N HIS A 276 -10.22 12.70 -2.53
CA HIS A 276 -9.84 13.24 -1.24
C HIS A 276 -11.03 13.80 -0.47
N SER A 277 -11.92 14.53 -1.16
CA SER A 277 -13.17 15.04 -0.57
C SER A 277 -14.09 13.89 -0.10
N PHE A 278 -14.15 12.81 -0.86
CA PHE A 278 -14.89 11.61 -0.50
C PHE A 278 -14.27 10.94 0.74
N LEU A 279 -13.01 10.61 0.69
CA LEU A 279 -12.28 9.93 1.77
C LEU A 279 -12.20 10.75 3.07
N SER A 280 -12.24 12.08 2.99
CA SER A 280 -12.23 12.95 4.18
C SER A 280 -13.44 12.73 5.08
N LYS A 281 -14.60 12.34 4.53
CA LYS A 281 -15.78 11.99 5.30
C LYS A 281 -15.55 10.69 6.07
N ASP A 282 -14.98 9.67 5.42
CA ASP A 282 -14.64 8.40 6.05
C ASP A 282 -13.64 8.58 7.18
N ILE A 283 -12.57 9.35 6.93
CA ILE A 283 -11.57 9.65 7.95
C ILE A 283 -12.21 10.32 9.16
N GLY A 284 -13.14 11.25 8.95
CA GLY A 284 -13.87 11.93 10.03
C GLY A 284 -14.70 10.97 10.90
N VAL A 285 -15.27 9.93 10.29
CA VAL A 285 -16.02 8.89 11.02
C VAL A 285 -15.05 7.94 11.72
N LEU A 286 -14.01 7.50 11.04
CA LEU A 286 -13.02 6.55 11.56
C LEU A 286 -12.21 7.12 12.72
N ASP A 287 -11.85 8.41 12.69
CA ASP A 287 -11.00 9.06 13.72
C ASP A 287 -11.61 9.00 15.14
N ALA A 288 -12.93 8.91 15.23
CA ALA A 288 -13.66 8.81 16.51
C ALA A 288 -14.13 7.37 16.83
N MET A 289 -13.84 6.39 15.97
CA MET A 289 -14.38 5.05 16.08
C MET A 289 -13.64 4.25 17.15
N LYS A 290 -14.40 3.66 18.09
CA LYS A 290 -13.90 2.64 19.00
C LYS A 290 -14.23 1.26 18.41
N LEU A 291 -13.22 0.63 17.84
CA LEU A 291 -13.37 -0.70 17.30
C LEU A 291 -13.48 -1.71 18.45
N HIS A 292 -14.56 -2.46 18.46
CA HIS A 292 -14.69 -3.65 19.28
C HIS A 292 -14.24 -4.83 18.44
N ALA A 293 -13.58 -5.80 19.08
CA ALA A 293 -13.12 -7.02 18.43
C ALA A 293 -14.23 -7.68 17.58
N PRO A 294 -13.87 -8.37 16.50
CA PRO A 294 -14.76 -8.70 15.40
C PRO A 294 -16.06 -9.34 15.87
N TYR A 295 -17.09 -8.90 15.26
CA TYR A 295 -18.47 -9.28 15.34
C TYR A 295 -18.68 -10.70 15.83
N HIS A 296 -19.18 -10.84 17.08
CA HIS A 296 -19.62 -12.12 17.60
C HIS A 296 -20.68 -12.73 16.68
N GLU A 297 -20.68 -14.03 16.56
CA GLU A 297 -21.61 -14.83 15.76
C GLU A 297 -23.10 -14.52 16.02
N ASN A 298 -23.41 -13.83 17.12
CA ASN A 298 -24.77 -13.41 17.51
C ASN A 298 -25.19 -12.02 16.99
N SER A 299 -24.31 -11.25 16.35
CA SER A 299 -24.79 -10.08 15.63
C SER A 299 -25.57 -10.59 14.41
N GLN A 300 -26.83 -10.22 14.28
CA GLN A 300 -27.61 -10.33 13.05
C GLN A 300 -26.98 -9.44 11.93
N GLY A 301 -25.66 -9.31 11.98
CA GLY A 301 -24.86 -8.55 11.02
C GLY A 301 -25.04 -9.11 9.63
N ASP A 302 -25.09 -8.23 8.71
CA ASP A 302 -25.13 -8.41 7.29
C ASP A 302 -24.23 -9.57 6.83
N SER A 303 -24.76 -10.39 5.94
CA SER A 303 -24.04 -11.53 5.34
C SER A 303 -22.73 -11.09 4.66
N PHE A 304 -22.68 -9.86 4.18
CA PHE A 304 -21.52 -9.21 3.57
C PHE A 304 -20.38 -9.02 4.57
N THR A 305 -20.64 -8.36 5.70
CA THR A 305 -19.64 -8.10 6.75
C THR A 305 -19.03 -9.40 7.28
N ARG A 306 -19.83 -10.44 7.49
CA ARG A 306 -19.33 -11.76 7.90
C ARG A 306 -18.39 -12.38 6.89
N ARG A 307 -18.72 -12.31 5.60
CA ARG A 307 -17.88 -12.84 4.50
C ARG A 307 -16.54 -12.08 4.40
N LEU A 308 -16.59 -10.77 4.55
CA LEU A 308 -15.39 -9.93 4.55
C LEU A 308 -14.46 -10.29 5.73
N PHE A 309 -15.00 -10.36 6.95
CA PHE A 309 -14.17 -10.70 8.12
C PHE A 309 -13.67 -12.15 8.10
N ALA A 310 -14.42 -13.08 7.55
CA ALA A 310 -13.95 -14.45 7.32
C ALA A 310 -12.75 -14.45 6.34
N PHE A 311 -12.81 -13.67 5.27
CA PHE A 311 -11.70 -13.49 4.35
C PHE A 311 -10.48 -12.84 5.04
N LEU A 312 -10.66 -11.75 5.78
CA LEU A 312 -9.56 -11.06 6.47
C LEU A 312 -8.90 -11.94 7.55
N GLY A 313 -9.68 -12.76 8.24
CA GLY A 313 -9.17 -13.69 9.25
C GLY A 313 -8.42 -14.89 8.68
N ALA A 314 -8.62 -15.21 7.40
CA ALA A 314 -7.90 -16.27 6.71
C ALA A 314 -6.54 -15.83 6.13
N LEU A 315 -6.27 -14.52 6.09
CA LEU A 315 -5.02 -13.99 5.54
C LEU A 315 -3.83 -14.36 6.43
N PRO A 316 -2.71 -14.82 5.86
CA PRO A 316 -1.51 -15.13 6.62
C PRO A 316 -0.84 -13.85 7.15
N ASN A 317 -0.10 -13.98 8.26
CA ASN A 317 0.89 -12.98 8.62
C ASN A 317 2.11 -13.12 7.69
N ALA A 318 2.73 -12.00 7.31
CA ALA A 318 4.03 -12.05 6.70
C ALA A 318 5.00 -12.76 7.64
N GLU A 319 5.75 -13.71 7.13
CA GLU A 319 6.79 -14.35 7.92
C GLU A 319 7.72 -13.26 8.46
N GLN A 320 7.79 -13.18 9.78
CA GLN A 320 8.67 -12.19 10.44
C GLN A 320 10.14 -12.52 10.23
N ASP A 321 10.42 -13.66 9.61
CA ASP A 321 11.74 -14.25 9.54
C ASP A 321 12.50 -13.86 8.27
N PHE A 322 12.91 -12.58 8.20
CA PHE A 322 14.08 -12.24 7.37
C PHE A 322 15.39 -12.73 8.02
N SER A 323 15.32 -13.55 9.07
CA SER A 323 16.45 -14.09 9.83
C SER A 323 17.19 -15.19 9.07
N SER A 324 16.63 -15.79 8.05
CA SER A 324 17.34 -16.72 7.16
C SER A 324 18.54 -16.05 6.45
N ALA A 325 18.68 -14.73 6.57
CA ALA A 325 19.86 -13.97 6.16
C ALA A 325 20.81 -13.63 7.32
N GLN A 326 20.65 -14.23 8.53
CA GLN A 326 21.65 -14.05 9.60
C GLN A 326 22.98 -14.66 9.15
N PRO A 327 24.08 -13.88 9.17
CA PRO A 327 25.38 -14.43 8.86
C PRO A 327 25.76 -15.45 9.94
N ALA A 328 26.36 -16.55 9.50
CA ALA A 328 26.90 -17.62 10.35
C ALA A 328 27.88 -17.13 11.45
N ALA A 329 28.23 -15.88 11.50
CA ALA A 329 29.14 -15.28 12.47
C ALA A 329 28.54 -15.13 13.89
N LEU A 330 27.21 -15.11 14.06
CA LEU A 330 26.61 -15.02 15.39
C LEU A 330 26.48 -16.39 16.10
N GLN A 331 26.52 -17.50 15.35
CA GLN A 331 26.46 -18.84 15.92
C GLN A 331 27.78 -19.30 16.56
N LEU A 332 28.90 -18.59 16.34
CA LEU A 332 30.20 -18.93 16.89
C LEU A 332 30.44 -18.37 18.31
N VAL A 333 29.65 -17.39 18.76
CA VAL A 333 29.79 -16.81 20.10
C VAL A 333 29.04 -17.62 21.16
N GLU A 334 27.97 -18.33 20.79
CA GLU A 334 27.20 -19.17 21.71
C GLU A 334 27.85 -20.56 21.98
N LYS A 335 28.84 -20.95 21.18
CA LYS A 335 29.57 -22.23 21.41
C LYS A 335 30.91 -22.08 22.14
N ALA A 336 31.26 -20.88 22.58
CA ALA A 336 32.51 -20.58 23.30
C ALA A 336 32.30 -20.04 24.74
N SER A 337 31.10 -20.23 25.31
CA SER A 337 30.79 -19.97 26.72
C SER A 337 30.42 -21.25 27.48
#